data_c81b0de95ad15415111f1cc74fb7588f
#
_entry.id   c81b0de95ad15415111f1cc74fb7588f
#
_cell.length_a   1.000
_cell.length_b   1.000
_cell.length_c   1.000
_cell.angle_alpha   90.00
_cell.angle_beta   90.00
_cell.angle_gamma   90.00
#
_symmetry.space_group_name_H-M   'P 1'
#
loop_
_entity.id
_entity.type
_entity.pdbx_description
1 polymer ?
#
loop_
_entity_poly.entity_id
_entity_poly.type
_entity_poly.pdbx_seq_one_letter_code
_entity_poly.pdbx_strand_id
1 'polypeptide(L)'
;RLVVLGDLGHAIGSPFDDERAELAALFDALDVPTTLVKGNHDGDLETVLGDLDGDVTVTSGRGTTVGDVGFAHGHTWPGPGVLEASVVCVAHEHPVVRLEDAVGGTRKERVWLRGPLESEPFTEYFDEPPSVTGDIVLFPAFNDRSGGTWVNVAGQSFLSPFLPEALGAAEAFLLDGTRLGPYREV
;
A
#
# COMPACT_ATOMS: atom_id res chain seq x y z
N ARG A 1 -8.51 7.24 14.44
CA ARG A 1 -8.91 6.92 13.05
C ARG A 1 -8.12 5.75 12.53
N LEU A 2 -8.77 4.85 11.80
CA LEU A 2 -8.14 3.77 11.03
C LEU A 2 -8.11 4.17 9.54
N VAL A 3 -7.00 3.86 8.85
CA VAL A 3 -6.91 3.94 7.39
C VAL A 3 -6.58 2.55 6.86
N VAL A 4 -7.40 2.04 5.97
CA VAL A 4 -7.20 0.76 5.28
C VAL A 4 -6.71 1.08 3.87
N LEU A 5 -5.54 0.54 3.51
CA LEU A 5 -4.87 0.84 2.24
C LEU A 5 -5.30 -0.10 1.10
N GLY A 6 -6.55 -0.47 1.07
CA GLY A 6 -7.16 -1.25 0.00
C GLY A 6 -6.96 -2.75 0.11
N ASP A 7 -7.57 -3.44 -0.86
CA ASP A 7 -7.64 -4.91 -0.93
C ASP A 7 -8.16 -5.51 0.38
N LEU A 8 -9.19 -4.86 0.95
CA LEU A 8 -9.92 -5.37 2.10
C LEU A 8 -10.82 -6.53 1.66
N GLY A 9 -11.44 -6.39 0.49
CA GLY A 9 -12.18 -7.45 -0.17
C GLY A 9 -11.26 -8.44 -0.88
N HIS A 10 -11.77 -9.65 -1.13
CA HIS A 10 -11.06 -10.68 -1.89
C HIS A 10 -11.55 -10.79 -3.33
N ALA A 11 -12.82 -10.52 -3.57
CA ALA A 11 -13.44 -10.62 -4.88
C ALA A 11 -13.14 -9.39 -5.75
N ILE A 12 -12.73 -9.63 -7.00
CA ILE A 12 -12.71 -8.58 -8.02
C ILE A 12 -14.17 -8.36 -8.46
N GLY A 13 -14.82 -7.32 -7.96
CA GLY A 13 -16.23 -7.03 -8.20
C GLY A 13 -17.05 -7.01 -6.91
N SER A 14 -18.29 -7.48 -6.96
CA SER A 14 -19.16 -7.52 -5.78
C SER A 14 -18.73 -8.62 -4.82
N PRO A 15 -18.59 -8.33 -3.52
CA PRO A 15 -18.30 -9.33 -2.51
C PRO A 15 -19.39 -10.41 -2.43
N PHE A 16 -19.00 -11.65 -2.10
CA PHE A 16 -19.93 -12.74 -1.81
C PHE A 16 -20.70 -12.47 -0.51
N ASP A 17 -21.85 -13.14 -0.34
CA ASP A 17 -22.72 -12.94 0.84
C ASP A 17 -21.99 -13.17 2.17
N ASP A 18 -21.14 -14.20 2.26
CA ASP A 18 -20.33 -14.48 3.44
C ASP A 18 -19.32 -13.36 3.72
N GLU A 19 -18.65 -12.84 2.69
CA GLU A 19 -17.71 -11.74 2.79
C GLU A 19 -18.39 -10.43 3.22
N ARG A 20 -19.62 -10.18 2.71
CA ARG A 20 -20.44 -9.04 3.14
C ARG A 20 -20.76 -9.10 4.63
N ALA A 21 -21.14 -10.29 5.13
CA ALA A 21 -21.45 -10.48 6.53
C ALA A 21 -20.23 -10.31 7.44
N GLU A 22 -19.06 -10.80 7.01
CA GLU A 22 -17.80 -10.61 7.72
C GLU A 22 -17.35 -9.14 7.76
N LEU A 23 -17.46 -8.42 6.63
CA LEU A 23 -17.16 -6.99 6.55
C LEU A 23 -18.10 -6.17 7.44
N ALA A 24 -19.41 -6.47 7.41
CA ALA A 24 -20.36 -5.80 8.28
C ALA A 24 -19.99 -6.00 9.76
N ALA A 25 -19.71 -7.24 10.17
CA ALA A 25 -19.31 -7.56 11.54
C ALA A 25 -17.98 -6.87 11.94
N LEU A 26 -17.03 -6.76 11.01
CA LEU A 26 -15.77 -6.04 11.23
C LEU A 26 -16.03 -4.56 11.51
N PHE A 27 -16.82 -3.89 10.66
CA PHE A 27 -17.08 -2.45 10.81
C PHE A 27 -17.96 -2.14 12.01
N ASP A 28 -18.93 -3.00 12.35
CA ASP A 28 -19.71 -2.88 13.58
C ASP A 28 -18.84 -2.99 14.85
N ALA A 29 -17.75 -3.75 14.79
CA ALA A 29 -16.80 -3.88 15.90
C ALA A 29 -15.79 -2.74 16.00
N LEU A 30 -15.68 -1.90 14.96
CA LEU A 30 -14.74 -0.78 14.92
C LEU A 30 -15.39 0.50 15.46
N ASP A 31 -15.01 0.91 16.67
CA ASP A 31 -15.47 2.16 17.31
C ASP A 31 -14.55 3.36 16.97
N VAL A 32 -14.10 3.45 15.72
CA VAL A 32 -13.23 4.53 15.24
C VAL A 32 -13.59 4.95 13.81
N PRO A 33 -13.54 6.24 13.48
CA PRO A 33 -13.68 6.69 12.11
C PRO A 33 -12.71 5.97 11.18
N THR A 34 -13.22 5.33 10.14
CA THR A 34 -12.43 4.50 9.23
C THR A 34 -12.43 5.10 7.82
N THR A 35 -11.27 5.14 7.19
CA THR A 35 -11.11 5.52 5.79
C THR A 35 -10.58 4.33 5.01
N LEU A 36 -11.32 3.88 4.00
CA LEU A 36 -10.87 2.85 3.06
C LEU A 36 -10.42 3.52 1.76
N VAL A 37 -9.15 3.34 1.41
CA VAL A 37 -8.62 3.67 0.08
C VAL A 37 -8.80 2.45 -0.81
N LYS A 38 -9.60 2.55 -1.88
CA LYS A 38 -9.90 1.38 -2.73
C LYS A 38 -8.65 0.77 -3.36
N GLY A 39 -8.51 -0.53 -3.20
CA GLY A 39 -7.59 -1.36 -3.95
C GLY A 39 -8.22 -1.91 -5.24
N ASN A 40 -7.47 -2.71 -5.96
CA ASN A 40 -7.97 -3.35 -7.18
C ASN A 40 -8.89 -4.55 -6.92
N HIS A 41 -8.91 -5.09 -5.69
CA HIS A 41 -9.82 -6.14 -5.25
C HIS A 41 -11.06 -5.60 -4.51
N ASP A 42 -11.22 -4.30 -4.35
CA ASP A 42 -12.32 -3.69 -3.60
C ASP A 42 -13.52 -3.29 -4.47
N GLY A 43 -13.64 -3.81 -5.67
CA GLY A 43 -14.71 -3.58 -6.66
C GLY A 43 -15.90 -2.71 -6.20
N ASP A 44 -17.03 -3.35 -5.86
CA ASP A 44 -18.29 -2.70 -5.43
C ASP A 44 -18.42 -2.59 -3.90
N LEU A 45 -17.32 -2.60 -3.15
CA LEU A 45 -17.33 -2.48 -1.67
C LEU A 45 -18.09 -1.23 -1.17
N GLU A 46 -18.12 -0.15 -1.94
CA GLU A 46 -18.90 1.05 -1.64
C GLU A 46 -20.38 0.75 -1.41
N THR A 47 -20.95 -0.17 -2.21
CA THR A 47 -22.35 -0.56 -2.09
C THR A 47 -22.62 -1.33 -0.79
N VAL A 48 -21.63 -2.12 -0.34
CA VAL A 48 -21.73 -2.89 0.91
C VAL A 48 -21.55 -2.00 2.12
N LEU A 49 -20.58 -1.11 2.06
CA LEU A 49 -20.22 -0.24 3.18
C LEU A 49 -21.17 0.95 3.33
N GLY A 50 -21.84 1.37 2.24
CA GLY A 50 -22.85 2.44 2.26
C GLY A 50 -24.12 2.08 3.04
N ASP A 51 -24.37 0.78 3.24
CA ASP A 51 -25.51 0.27 4.02
C ASP A 51 -25.18 0.07 5.52
N LEU A 52 -23.91 0.32 5.92
CA LEU A 52 -23.49 0.18 7.32
C LEU A 52 -23.70 1.47 8.11
N ASP A 53 -24.14 1.36 9.35
CA ASP A 53 -24.31 2.49 10.28
C ASP A 53 -22.98 3.08 10.81
N GLY A 54 -21.83 2.63 10.29
CA GLY A 54 -20.50 3.02 10.74
C GLY A 54 -19.98 4.32 10.11
N ASP A 55 -19.05 5.01 10.80
CA ASP A 55 -18.31 6.18 10.27
C ASP A 55 -17.20 5.70 9.31
N VAL A 56 -17.62 5.20 8.13
CA VAL A 56 -16.73 4.67 7.09
C VAL A 56 -16.75 5.59 5.87
N THR A 57 -15.58 6.06 5.47
CA THR A 57 -15.39 6.84 4.23
C THR A 57 -14.62 6.00 3.22
N VAL A 58 -15.16 5.81 2.02
CA VAL A 58 -14.47 5.14 0.91
C VAL A 58 -13.92 6.18 -0.05
N THR A 59 -12.65 6.04 -0.42
CA THR A 59 -11.98 6.91 -1.40
C THR A 59 -11.51 6.12 -2.61
N SER A 60 -11.27 6.79 -3.74
CA SER A 60 -10.76 6.13 -4.93
C SER A 60 -9.36 5.57 -4.71
N GLY A 61 -8.91 4.64 -5.58
CA GLY A 61 -7.55 4.10 -5.57
C GLY A 61 -6.44 5.14 -5.79
N ARG A 62 -6.79 6.35 -6.29
CA ARG A 62 -5.86 7.49 -6.37
C ARG A 62 -5.50 8.06 -4.99
N GLY A 63 -6.22 7.65 -3.95
CA GLY A 63 -5.89 7.92 -2.57
C GLY A 63 -6.53 9.17 -1.98
N THR A 64 -6.12 9.47 -0.77
CA THR A 64 -6.55 10.60 0.05
C THR A 64 -5.45 11.06 0.99
N THR A 65 -5.65 12.18 1.67
CA THR A 65 -4.74 12.69 2.70
C THR A 65 -5.43 12.76 4.06
N VAL A 66 -4.67 12.51 5.11
CA VAL A 66 -5.08 12.76 6.50
C VAL A 66 -3.95 13.53 7.18
N GLY A 67 -4.17 14.82 7.43
CA GLY A 67 -3.10 15.73 7.84
C GLY A 67 -2.01 15.79 6.76
N ASP A 68 -0.76 15.61 7.17
CA ASP A 68 0.41 15.66 6.27
C ASP A 68 0.80 14.28 5.70
N VAL A 69 -0.09 13.28 5.83
CA VAL A 69 0.16 11.92 5.33
C VAL A 69 -0.79 11.62 4.17
N GLY A 70 -0.21 11.23 3.04
CA GLY A 70 -0.90 10.74 1.86
C GLY A 70 -1.06 9.21 1.91
N PHE A 71 -2.19 8.72 1.44
CA PHE A 71 -2.53 7.30 1.43
C PHE A 71 -3.04 6.92 0.05
N ALA A 72 -2.40 5.95 -0.60
CA ALA A 72 -2.85 5.36 -1.85
C ALA A 72 -2.69 3.85 -1.80
N HIS A 73 -3.53 3.10 -2.51
CA HIS A 73 -3.31 1.65 -2.58
C HIS A 73 -2.03 1.33 -3.38
N GLY A 74 -1.87 1.89 -4.57
CA GLY A 74 -0.67 1.70 -5.39
C GLY A 74 -0.89 1.02 -6.74
N HIS A 75 -2.06 0.42 -7.00
CA HIS A 75 -2.38 -0.20 -8.30
C HIS A 75 -2.60 0.83 -9.43
N THR A 76 -2.76 2.09 -9.08
CA THR A 76 -2.91 3.20 -10.02
C THR A 76 -2.11 4.40 -9.54
N TRP A 77 -1.97 5.41 -10.40
CA TRP A 77 -1.27 6.64 -10.08
C TRP A 77 -1.95 7.41 -8.95
N PRO A 78 -1.24 7.77 -7.85
CA PRO A 78 -1.79 8.59 -6.78
C PRO A 78 -2.25 9.96 -7.27
N GLY A 79 -3.22 10.55 -6.57
CA GLY A 79 -3.64 11.92 -6.87
C GLY A 79 -2.56 12.96 -6.50
N PRO A 80 -2.54 14.16 -7.16
CA PRO A 80 -1.56 15.20 -6.86
C PRO A 80 -1.46 15.55 -5.37
N GLY A 81 -2.59 15.76 -4.69
CA GLY A 81 -2.59 16.09 -3.26
C GLY A 81 -2.02 14.99 -2.36
N VAL A 82 -2.08 13.71 -2.78
CA VAL A 82 -1.41 12.60 -2.07
C VAL A 82 0.10 12.71 -2.21
N LEU A 83 0.59 13.03 -3.41
CA LEU A 83 2.02 13.14 -3.72
C LEU A 83 2.70 14.35 -3.08
N GLU A 84 1.93 15.40 -2.75
CA GLU A 84 2.42 16.60 -2.05
C GLU A 84 2.54 16.42 -0.52
N ALA A 85 2.09 15.29 0.02
CA ALA A 85 2.19 15.00 1.45
C ALA A 85 3.63 14.78 1.91
N SER A 86 3.89 15.04 3.19
CA SER A 86 5.22 14.82 3.80
C SER A 86 5.62 13.35 3.83
N VAL A 87 4.64 12.44 3.89
CA VAL A 87 4.84 10.98 3.81
C VAL A 87 3.72 10.39 2.96
N VAL A 88 4.05 9.59 1.98
CA VAL A 88 3.11 8.85 1.13
C VAL A 88 3.14 7.36 1.49
N CYS A 89 2.04 6.86 2.01
CA CYS A 89 1.85 5.46 2.37
C CYS A 89 1.21 4.70 1.22
N VAL A 90 1.85 3.60 0.79
CA VAL A 90 1.42 2.78 -0.35
C VAL A 90 1.42 1.30 0.05
N ALA A 91 0.42 0.55 -0.39
CA ALA A 91 0.32 -0.90 -0.23
C ALA A 91 0.59 -1.64 -1.56
N HIS A 92 -0.32 -2.51 -2.00
CA HIS A 92 -0.38 -3.23 -3.28
C HIS A 92 0.81 -4.16 -3.57
N GLU A 93 2.06 -3.67 -3.42
CA GLU A 93 3.27 -4.45 -3.71
C GLU A 93 3.49 -5.61 -2.73
N HIS A 94 3.02 -5.49 -1.49
CA HIS A 94 3.32 -6.45 -0.44
C HIS A 94 4.82 -6.79 -0.38
N PRO A 95 5.72 -5.83 -0.14
CA PRO A 95 7.15 -6.03 -0.31
C PRO A 95 7.69 -7.16 0.56
N VAL A 96 8.45 -8.05 -0.08
CA VAL A 96 9.15 -9.16 0.57
C VAL A 96 10.60 -9.20 0.12
N VAL A 97 11.48 -9.65 1.00
CA VAL A 97 12.89 -9.88 0.69
C VAL A 97 13.25 -11.36 0.82
N ARG A 98 14.22 -11.77 0.02
CA ARG A 98 14.92 -13.04 0.17
C ARG A 98 16.19 -12.80 0.98
N LEU A 99 16.24 -13.34 2.17
CA LEU A 99 17.45 -13.35 2.99
C LEU A 99 18.19 -14.66 2.77
N GLU A 100 19.52 -14.59 2.62
CA GLU A 100 20.39 -15.76 2.48
C GLU A 100 21.38 -15.80 3.64
N ASP A 101 21.58 -16.98 4.21
CA ASP A 101 22.61 -17.19 5.21
C ASP A 101 23.94 -17.64 4.58
N ALA A 102 25.02 -17.66 5.37
CA ALA A 102 26.36 -18.00 4.89
C ALA A 102 26.51 -19.45 4.41
N VAL A 103 25.54 -20.33 4.65
CA VAL A 103 25.54 -21.74 4.26
C VAL A 103 24.52 -22.06 3.16
N GLY A 104 23.90 -21.04 2.57
CA GLY A 104 22.96 -21.17 1.44
C GLY A 104 21.52 -21.42 1.84
N GLY A 105 21.17 -21.30 3.12
CA GLY A 105 19.76 -21.28 3.57
C GLY A 105 19.09 -19.98 3.14
N THR A 106 17.85 -20.08 2.65
CA THR A 106 17.07 -18.91 2.23
C THR A 106 15.75 -18.82 2.99
N ARG A 107 15.31 -17.62 3.27
CA ARG A 107 14.00 -17.36 3.85
C ARG A 107 13.35 -16.13 3.24
N LYS A 108 12.01 -16.14 3.17
CA LYS A 108 11.17 -15.01 2.78
C LYS A 108 10.79 -14.23 4.02
N GLU A 109 11.01 -12.90 3.99
CA GLU A 109 10.55 -12.00 5.05
C GLU A 109 9.73 -10.87 4.46
N ARG A 110 8.64 -10.50 5.15
CA ARG A 110 7.87 -9.28 4.83
C ARG A 110 8.63 -8.08 5.37
N VAL A 111 8.66 -7.01 4.58
CA VAL A 111 9.39 -5.79 4.94
C VAL A 111 8.57 -4.54 4.69
N TRP A 112 8.85 -3.51 5.47
CA TRP A 112 8.54 -2.13 5.14
C TRP A 112 9.66 -1.62 4.26
N LEU A 113 9.34 -0.85 3.20
CA LEU A 113 10.33 -0.02 2.50
C LEU A 113 10.06 1.43 2.82
N ARG A 114 11.09 2.18 3.14
CA ARG A 114 11.00 3.61 3.40
C ARG A 114 12.18 4.34 2.77
N GLY A 115 11.90 5.47 2.12
CA GLY A 115 12.91 6.36 1.56
C GLY A 115 12.32 7.60 0.96
N PRO A 116 13.15 8.46 0.34
CA PRO A 116 12.67 9.60 -0.41
C PRO A 116 11.71 9.18 -1.53
N LEU A 117 10.65 9.95 -1.73
CA LEU A 117 9.77 9.79 -2.88
C LEU A 117 10.38 10.55 -4.06
N GLU A 118 10.79 9.84 -5.10
CA GLU A 118 11.35 10.45 -6.31
C GLU A 118 10.26 11.03 -7.20
N SER A 119 10.49 12.23 -7.72
CA SER A 119 9.50 12.97 -8.51
C SER A 119 9.44 12.58 -9.98
N GLU A 120 10.50 11.95 -10.52
CA GLU A 120 10.68 11.70 -11.95
C GLU A 120 9.49 11.01 -12.62
N PRO A 121 8.96 9.86 -12.13
CA PRO A 121 7.85 9.18 -12.81
C PRO A 121 6.57 10.00 -12.80
N PHE A 122 6.36 10.84 -11.80
CA PHE A 122 5.18 11.71 -11.72
C PHE A 122 5.29 12.92 -12.66
N THR A 123 6.50 13.44 -12.87
CA THR A 123 6.77 14.50 -13.84
C THR A 123 6.50 14.04 -15.27
N GLU A 124 6.73 12.77 -15.56
CA GLU A 124 6.43 12.20 -16.88
C GLU A 124 4.92 11.90 -17.08
N TYR A 125 4.22 11.58 -15.99
CA TYR A 125 2.81 11.16 -16.05
C TYR A 125 1.83 12.33 -16.05
N PHE A 126 2.09 13.40 -15.27
CA PHE A 126 1.18 14.53 -15.12
C PHE A 126 1.55 15.68 -16.06
N ASP A 127 0.55 16.27 -16.73
CA ASP A 127 0.73 17.50 -17.51
C ASP A 127 1.17 18.70 -16.62
N GLU A 128 0.62 18.75 -15.38
CA GLU A 128 0.99 19.67 -14.32
C GLU A 128 1.49 18.85 -13.12
N PRO A 129 2.81 18.57 -13.02
CA PRO A 129 3.36 17.72 -11.98
C PRO A 129 3.19 18.32 -10.58
N PRO A 130 2.79 17.52 -9.58
CA PRO A 130 2.74 17.96 -8.19
C PRO A 130 4.14 18.20 -7.63
N SER A 131 4.22 18.98 -6.54
CA SER A 131 5.47 19.19 -5.80
C SER A 131 5.74 17.99 -4.90
N VAL A 132 6.63 17.09 -5.33
CA VAL A 132 7.01 15.88 -4.58
C VAL A 132 8.26 16.17 -3.77
N THR A 133 8.15 16.19 -2.44
CA THR A 133 9.27 16.49 -1.52
C THR A 133 9.28 15.59 -0.28
N GLY A 134 8.33 14.68 -0.17
CA GLY A 134 8.15 13.81 0.99
C GLY A 134 8.89 12.47 0.89
N ASP A 135 8.65 11.63 1.89
CA ASP A 135 9.08 10.23 1.90
C ASP A 135 7.96 9.33 1.36
N ILE A 136 8.34 8.15 0.87
CA ILE A 136 7.41 7.05 0.59
C ILE A 136 7.61 5.92 1.59
N VAL A 137 6.50 5.28 2.00
CA VAL A 137 6.49 4.06 2.80
C VAL A 137 5.65 3.02 2.10
N LEU A 138 6.27 1.91 1.69
CA LEU A 138 5.55 0.73 1.19
C LEU A 138 5.23 -0.21 2.34
N PHE A 139 3.96 -0.55 2.44
CA PHE A 139 3.43 -1.43 3.47
C PHE A 139 3.50 -2.89 3.06
N PRO A 140 3.97 -3.79 3.93
CA PRO A 140 3.83 -5.23 3.72
C PRO A 140 2.36 -5.64 3.81
N ALA A 141 2.02 -6.81 3.24
CA ALA A 141 0.69 -7.38 3.42
C ALA A 141 0.36 -7.52 4.92
N PHE A 142 -0.86 -7.19 5.30
CA PHE A 142 -1.33 -7.34 6.68
C PHE A 142 -1.40 -8.82 7.08
N ASN A 143 -1.89 -9.69 6.18
CA ASN A 143 -1.94 -11.12 6.40
C ASN A 143 -0.68 -11.84 5.85
N ASP A 144 -0.42 -13.05 6.30
CA ASP A 144 0.73 -13.87 5.92
C ASP A 144 0.46 -14.82 4.73
N ARG A 145 -0.76 -14.82 4.20
CA ARG A 145 -1.19 -15.66 3.06
C ARG A 145 -1.04 -14.98 1.72
N SER A 146 -0.98 -13.65 1.70
CA SER A 146 -0.79 -12.88 0.47
C SER A 146 0.59 -13.13 -0.13
N GLY A 147 0.63 -13.16 -1.44
CA GLY A 147 1.88 -13.11 -2.20
C GLY A 147 2.65 -11.81 -1.88
N GLY A 148 3.67 -11.52 -2.67
CA GLY A 148 4.39 -10.25 -2.52
C GLY A 148 5.49 -10.13 -3.56
N THR A 149 5.86 -8.88 -3.87
CA THR A 149 6.95 -8.55 -4.79
C THR A 149 8.29 -8.74 -4.11
N TRP A 150 9.15 -9.53 -4.72
CA TRP A 150 10.54 -9.73 -4.26
C TRP A 150 11.37 -8.50 -4.59
N VAL A 151 11.47 -7.57 -3.64
CA VAL A 151 12.06 -6.25 -3.90
C VAL A 151 13.57 -6.24 -4.02
N ASN A 152 14.26 -7.28 -3.51
CA ASN A 152 15.71 -7.43 -3.58
C ASN A 152 16.17 -8.49 -4.60
N VAL A 153 15.28 -9.03 -5.43
CA VAL A 153 15.64 -10.03 -6.44
C VAL A 153 15.68 -9.37 -7.82
N ALA A 154 16.83 -9.41 -8.47
CA ALA A 154 17.00 -8.80 -9.78
C ALA A 154 16.06 -9.42 -10.84
N GLY A 155 15.51 -8.56 -11.72
CA GLY A 155 14.60 -8.98 -12.80
C GLY A 155 13.15 -9.16 -12.36
N GLN A 156 12.81 -8.84 -11.12
CA GLN A 156 11.42 -8.77 -10.67
C GLN A 156 10.78 -7.46 -11.12
N SER A 157 9.54 -7.56 -11.58
CA SER A 157 8.73 -6.39 -11.92
C SER A 157 7.88 -5.97 -10.72
N PHE A 158 7.79 -4.67 -10.49
CA PHE A 158 6.84 -4.11 -9.55
C PHE A 158 5.45 -4.06 -10.20
N LEU A 159 4.40 -4.07 -9.37
CA LEU A 159 3.00 -4.05 -9.81
C LEU A 159 2.47 -2.63 -10.00
N SER A 160 2.97 -1.68 -9.19
CA SER A 160 2.59 -0.27 -9.25
C SER A 160 3.19 0.41 -10.48
N PRO A 161 2.43 1.29 -11.17
CA PRO A 161 2.88 1.91 -12.42
C PRO A 161 4.00 2.95 -12.24
N PHE A 162 4.31 3.34 -11.00
CA PHE A 162 5.35 4.32 -10.65
C PHE A 162 6.54 3.71 -9.90
N LEU A 163 6.53 2.38 -9.67
CA LEU A 163 7.61 1.68 -8.97
C LEU A 163 8.39 0.77 -9.95
N PRO A 164 9.69 0.59 -9.73
CA PRO A 164 10.49 1.07 -8.58
C PRO A 164 11.05 2.50 -8.73
N GLU A 165 10.77 3.22 -9.80
CA GLU A 165 11.37 4.51 -10.13
C GLU A 165 11.11 5.56 -9.04
N ALA A 166 9.92 5.54 -8.44
CA ALA A 166 9.57 6.44 -7.32
C ALA A 166 10.24 6.07 -5.99
N LEU A 167 10.87 4.89 -5.89
CA LEU A 167 11.65 4.47 -4.72
C LEU A 167 13.12 4.87 -4.90
N GLY A 168 13.51 6.02 -4.44
CA GLY A 168 14.89 6.45 -4.47
C GLY A 168 15.84 5.56 -3.61
N ALA A 169 16.54 6.15 -2.68
CA ALA A 169 17.41 5.44 -1.74
C ALA A 169 16.61 4.79 -0.59
N ALA A 170 15.64 3.94 -0.93
CA ALA A 170 14.79 3.28 0.06
C ALA A 170 15.51 2.17 0.82
N GLU A 171 15.20 2.07 2.11
CA GLU A 171 15.71 1.05 3.01
C GLU A 171 14.62 0.06 3.39
N ALA A 172 15.03 -1.19 3.65
CA ALA A 172 14.16 -2.25 4.11
C ALA A 172 14.22 -2.41 5.64
N PHE A 173 13.04 -2.64 6.23
CA PHE A 173 12.89 -2.91 7.65
C PHE A 173 12.00 -4.13 7.85
N LEU A 174 12.40 -5.04 8.75
CA LEU A 174 11.56 -6.16 9.17
C LEU A 174 10.33 -5.65 9.94
N LEU A 175 9.33 -6.52 10.14
CA LEU A 175 8.10 -6.17 10.86
C LEU A 175 8.34 -5.76 12.31
N ASP A 176 9.43 -6.22 12.92
CA ASP A 176 9.84 -5.84 14.28
C ASP A 176 10.63 -4.52 14.34
N GLY A 177 10.83 -3.87 13.19
CA GLY A 177 11.58 -2.62 13.05
C GLY A 177 13.08 -2.79 12.83
N THR A 178 13.61 -4.04 12.75
CA THR A 178 15.02 -4.27 12.43
C THR A 178 15.34 -3.72 11.05
N ARG A 179 16.29 -2.77 10.99
CA ARG A 179 16.78 -2.19 9.75
C ARG A 179 17.71 -3.16 9.04
N LEU A 180 17.41 -3.46 7.78
CA LEU A 180 18.26 -4.32 6.94
C LEU A 180 19.23 -3.51 6.07
N GLY A 181 18.91 -2.25 5.77
CA GLY A 181 19.69 -1.37 4.89
C GLY A 181 19.04 -1.15 3.53
N PRO A 182 19.81 -0.70 2.51
CA PRO A 182 19.27 -0.45 1.17
C PRO A 182 18.61 -1.71 0.61
N TYR A 183 17.33 -1.62 0.21
CA TYR A 183 16.54 -2.81 -0.11
C TYR A 183 17.10 -3.66 -1.27
N ARG A 184 17.89 -3.04 -2.16
CA ARG A 184 18.53 -3.72 -3.29
C ARG A 184 19.81 -4.49 -2.90
N GLU A 185 20.31 -4.25 -1.69
CA GLU A 185 21.57 -4.82 -1.17
C GLU A 185 21.34 -5.87 -0.06
N VAL A 186 20.09 -6.07 0.29
CA VAL A 186 19.67 -7.03 1.34
C VAL A 186 19.80 -8.46 0.86
#